data_d585526a6f56ab437ad07931633e7fca
#
_entry.id   d585526a6f56ab437ad07931633e7fca
#
_cell.length_a   1.000
_cell.length_b   1.000
_cell.length_c   1.000
_cell.angle_alpha   90.00
_cell.angle_beta   90.00
_cell.angle_gamma   90.00
#
_symmetry.space_group_name_H-M   'P 1'
#
loop_
_entity.id
_entity.type
_entity.pdbx_description
1 polymer ?
#
loop_
_entity_poly.entity_id
_entity_poly.type
_entity_poly.pdbx_seq_one_letter_code
_entity_poly.pdbx_strand_id
1 'polypeptide(L)'
;MEKRKIIMDCDPGIDDAIALAYAAAHPEAFELLAVTTVAGNQTIEKVTRNALDLTAFYKLDVPVAAGMVEPIVREPQTASEFHGRNGLGDCTIPKSDAEPVKEMAVFYIKKLLTELPEGEKVTLICTAPLTKIGRLLKIYPEVKNKIQEIILMGGAIAGGNATASAEFNIYVDPEAARIVFKSGVPVVMCGLDVTEKCALTANQIRKLSQSDNNKVAKLCGDMAAYSLANGNKFRGKVSIHDAVPFMYLNHPEIFKIQKAVLDVDCSDGVSAGRTIADFRWWTYEEKDENIAVMDADAAKFQEYLIEAIYELGEKVK
;
A
#
# COMPACT_ATOMS: atom_id res chain seq x y z
N MET A 1 -2.62 6.17 -22.26
CA MET A 1 -3.64 5.45 -21.44
C MET A 1 -4.52 6.48 -20.76
N GLU A 2 -5.78 6.16 -20.49
CA GLU A 2 -6.63 7.04 -19.70
C GLU A 2 -6.13 7.11 -18.26
N LYS A 3 -6.08 8.32 -17.68
CA LYS A 3 -5.60 8.57 -16.33
C LYS A 3 -6.51 7.88 -15.31
N ARG A 4 -5.93 7.06 -14.42
CA ARG A 4 -6.69 6.29 -13.41
C ARG A 4 -6.96 7.15 -12.19
N LYS A 5 -8.25 7.28 -11.81
CA LYS A 5 -8.65 7.87 -10.53
C LYS A 5 -8.35 6.88 -9.42
N ILE A 6 -7.55 7.29 -8.45
CA ILE A 6 -7.13 6.43 -7.33
C ILE A 6 -7.36 7.12 -5.98
N ILE A 7 -7.63 6.33 -4.96
CA ILE A 7 -7.52 6.70 -3.55
C ILE A 7 -6.46 5.78 -2.96
N MET A 8 -5.42 6.36 -2.35
CA MET A 8 -4.42 5.59 -1.62
C MET A 8 -4.86 5.43 -0.17
N ASP A 9 -4.93 4.19 0.29
CA ASP A 9 -5.17 3.81 1.67
C ASP A 9 -3.91 3.20 2.26
N CYS A 10 -3.25 3.91 3.20
CA CYS A 10 -1.88 3.62 3.62
C CYS A 10 -1.68 3.86 5.13
N ASP A 11 -0.53 3.42 5.64
CA ASP A 11 -0.06 3.69 7.01
C ASP A 11 1.40 4.17 6.98
N PRO A 12 1.69 5.36 6.40
CA PRO A 12 2.99 5.76 5.91
C PRO A 12 4.17 5.37 6.79
N GLY A 13 4.75 4.23 6.39
CA GLY A 13 6.03 3.71 6.74
C GLY A 13 7.06 4.01 5.65
N ILE A 14 8.19 3.31 5.68
CA ILE A 14 9.31 3.51 4.75
C ILE A 14 8.88 3.21 3.29
N ASP A 15 8.25 2.09 3.04
CA ASP A 15 7.87 1.64 1.70
C ASP A 15 6.61 2.34 1.18
N ASP A 16 5.64 2.71 2.05
CA ASP A 16 4.55 3.63 1.67
C ASP A 16 5.08 4.98 1.18
N ALA A 17 6.09 5.54 1.87
CA ALA A 17 6.70 6.81 1.48
C ALA A 17 7.31 6.71 0.07
N ILE A 18 7.97 5.59 -0.24
CA ILE A 18 8.57 5.33 -1.56
C ILE A 18 7.46 5.07 -2.60
N ALA A 19 6.38 4.35 -2.24
CA ALA A 19 5.23 4.13 -3.10
C ALA A 19 4.52 5.43 -3.45
N LEU A 20 4.36 6.33 -2.48
CA LEU A 20 3.79 7.66 -2.71
C LEU A 20 4.68 8.52 -3.62
N ALA A 21 6.01 8.38 -3.51
CA ALA A 21 6.94 9.03 -4.44
C ALA A 21 6.75 8.50 -5.88
N TYR A 22 6.57 7.19 -6.04
CA TYR A 22 6.27 6.60 -7.35
C TYR A 22 4.95 7.16 -7.93
N ALA A 23 3.90 7.22 -7.14
CA ALA A 23 2.62 7.80 -7.56
C ALA A 23 2.76 9.27 -7.97
N ALA A 24 3.50 10.05 -7.20
CA ALA A 24 3.76 11.47 -7.45
C ALA A 24 4.58 11.71 -8.72
N ALA A 25 5.46 10.76 -9.09
CA ALA A 25 6.26 10.83 -10.31
C ALA A 25 5.40 10.68 -11.59
N HIS A 26 4.24 10.00 -11.50
CA HIS A 26 3.38 9.63 -12.63
C HIS A 26 2.01 10.34 -12.63
N PRO A 27 1.96 11.69 -12.63
CA PRO A 27 0.70 12.42 -12.67
C PRO A 27 -0.10 12.21 -13.97
N GLU A 28 0.55 11.70 -15.02
CA GLU A 28 -0.09 11.31 -16.29
C GLU A 28 -0.85 9.97 -16.19
N ALA A 29 -0.41 9.07 -15.32
CA ALA A 29 -1.04 7.77 -15.11
C ALA A 29 -2.09 7.80 -13.99
N PHE A 30 -1.85 8.59 -12.94
CA PHE A 30 -2.66 8.61 -11.72
C PHE A 30 -3.29 9.98 -11.43
N GLU A 31 -4.60 9.98 -11.19
CA GLU A 31 -5.31 11.07 -10.55
C GLU A 31 -5.56 10.67 -9.09
N LEU A 32 -4.65 11.09 -8.20
CA LEU A 32 -4.76 10.81 -6.78
C LEU A 32 -5.82 11.73 -6.15
N LEU A 33 -6.98 11.17 -5.80
CA LEU A 33 -8.11 11.93 -5.26
C LEU A 33 -7.96 12.20 -3.76
N ALA A 34 -7.32 11.28 -3.03
CA ALA A 34 -7.07 11.39 -1.60
C ALA A 34 -5.98 10.41 -1.15
N VAL A 35 -5.32 10.75 -0.06
CA VAL A 35 -4.54 9.82 0.78
C VAL A 35 -5.30 9.62 2.08
N THR A 36 -5.56 8.36 2.44
CA THR A 36 -6.28 8.02 3.68
C THR A 36 -5.41 7.13 4.55
N THR A 37 -5.41 7.38 5.87
CA THR A 37 -4.50 6.66 6.77
C THR A 37 -5.24 5.74 7.74
N VAL A 38 -4.54 4.73 8.24
CA VAL A 38 -4.98 3.80 9.27
C VAL A 38 -3.78 3.46 10.16
N ALA A 39 -3.99 3.13 11.42
CA ALA A 39 -2.92 2.61 12.27
C ALA A 39 -2.48 1.22 11.78
N GLY A 40 -1.16 1.00 11.73
CA GLY A 40 -0.53 -0.23 11.29
C GLY A 40 0.98 -0.13 11.52
N ASN A 41 1.76 0.36 10.55
CA ASN A 41 3.21 0.55 10.72
C ASN A 41 3.55 1.41 11.94
N GLN A 42 2.69 2.40 12.25
CA GLN A 42 2.76 3.24 13.44
C GLN A 42 1.35 3.64 13.91
N THR A 43 1.28 4.43 15.00
CA THR A 43 -0.01 4.97 15.48
C THR A 43 -0.62 5.91 14.45
N ILE A 44 -1.97 6.07 14.50
CA ILE A 44 -2.70 6.90 13.53
C ILE A 44 -2.18 8.33 13.46
N GLU A 45 -1.77 8.91 14.59
CA GLU A 45 -1.23 10.27 14.66
C GLU A 45 0.07 10.39 13.84
N LYS A 46 0.97 9.41 13.98
CA LYS A 46 2.26 9.40 13.28
C LYS A 46 2.08 9.16 11.78
N VAL A 47 1.30 8.15 11.40
CA VAL A 47 1.09 7.84 9.97
C VAL A 47 0.33 8.97 9.27
N THR A 48 -0.62 9.63 9.95
CA THR A 48 -1.32 10.79 9.39
C THR A 48 -0.37 11.98 9.24
N ARG A 49 0.49 12.24 10.24
CA ARG A 49 1.50 13.28 10.13
C ARG A 49 2.49 12.99 9.02
N ASN A 50 2.94 11.75 8.89
CA ASN A 50 3.83 11.33 7.80
C ASN A 50 3.16 11.53 6.43
N ALA A 51 1.87 11.17 6.27
CA ALA A 51 1.13 11.41 5.03
C ALA A 51 1.09 12.89 4.65
N LEU A 52 0.79 13.78 5.60
CA LEU A 52 0.76 15.23 5.39
C LEU A 52 2.13 15.80 5.02
N ASP A 53 3.18 15.37 5.71
CA ASP A 53 4.54 15.84 5.46
C ASP A 53 5.07 15.32 4.12
N LEU A 54 4.79 14.05 3.77
CA LEU A 54 5.19 13.43 2.50
C LEU A 54 4.44 14.04 1.31
N THR A 55 3.12 14.25 1.40
CA THR A 55 2.35 14.86 0.31
C THR A 55 2.85 16.27 0.03
N ALA A 56 3.12 17.06 1.06
CA ALA A 56 3.71 18.39 0.91
C ALA A 56 5.13 18.33 0.34
N PHE A 57 5.97 17.40 0.81
CA PHE A 57 7.34 17.23 0.32
C PHE A 57 7.39 16.83 -1.16
N TYR A 58 6.45 15.96 -1.60
CA TYR A 58 6.33 15.54 -3.01
C TYR A 58 5.50 16.50 -3.87
N LYS A 59 5.08 17.63 -3.31
CA LYS A 59 4.23 18.65 -3.97
C LYS A 59 2.93 18.06 -4.54
N LEU A 60 2.35 17.13 -3.82
CA LEU A 60 1.01 16.59 -4.12
C LEU A 60 -0.05 17.49 -3.46
N ASP A 61 -0.90 18.09 -4.28
CA ASP A 61 -2.08 18.83 -3.81
C ASP A 61 -3.27 17.87 -3.67
N VAL A 62 -3.24 17.09 -2.60
CA VAL A 62 -4.26 16.07 -2.33
C VAL A 62 -4.69 16.11 -0.86
N PRO A 63 -5.99 15.95 -0.57
CA PRO A 63 -6.46 15.86 0.80
C PRO A 63 -5.96 14.59 1.50
N VAL A 64 -5.61 14.74 2.78
CA VAL A 64 -5.26 13.63 3.66
C VAL A 64 -6.38 13.45 4.69
N ALA A 65 -6.90 12.23 4.84
CA ALA A 65 -7.95 11.90 5.80
C ALA A 65 -7.48 10.84 6.79
N ALA A 66 -7.58 11.14 8.11
CA ALA A 66 -7.26 10.19 9.16
C ALA A 66 -8.38 9.16 9.33
N GLY A 67 -8.02 7.88 9.48
CA GLY A 67 -8.96 6.77 9.61
C GLY A 67 -8.94 6.09 10.97
N MET A 68 -8.88 4.75 10.96
CA MET A 68 -9.06 3.93 12.14
C MET A 68 -7.80 3.87 13.01
N VAL A 69 -8.01 3.86 14.32
CA VAL A 69 -6.99 3.74 15.36
C VAL A 69 -6.70 2.28 15.68
N GLU A 70 -7.72 1.42 15.47
CA GLU A 70 -7.72 0.02 15.89
C GLU A 70 -8.42 -0.88 14.85
N PRO A 71 -8.06 -2.17 14.80
CA PRO A 71 -8.73 -3.19 14.00
C PRO A 71 -10.22 -3.35 14.34
N ILE A 72 -10.95 -4.16 13.55
CA ILE A 72 -12.38 -4.40 13.79
C ILE A 72 -12.61 -5.16 15.11
N VAL A 73 -11.77 -6.15 15.40
CA VAL A 73 -11.95 -7.06 16.52
C VAL A 73 -10.69 -7.19 17.38
N ARG A 74 -9.51 -7.13 16.77
CA ARG A 74 -8.24 -7.46 17.42
C ARG A 74 -7.61 -6.27 18.12
N GLU A 75 -6.69 -6.55 19.07
CA GLU A 75 -5.88 -5.52 19.69
C GLU A 75 -4.93 -4.86 18.67
N PRO A 76 -4.74 -3.54 18.76
CA PRO A 76 -3.84 -2.82 17.85
C PRO A 76 -2.40 -3.35 17.95
N GLN A 77 -1.77 -3.49 16.79
CA GLN A 77 -0.35 -3.83 16.68
C GLN A 77 0.35 -2.83 15.76
N THR A 78 1.62 -2.55 16.02
CA THR A 78 2.44 -1.70 15.18
C THR A 78 3.73 -2.39 14.78
N ALA A 79 4.31 -1.95 13.65
CA ALA A 79 5.60 -2.44 13.15
C ALA A 79 6.74 -1.41 13.38
N SER A 80 6.70 -0.70 14.50
CA SER A 80 7.66 0.36 14.83
C SER A 80 9.11 -0.09 14.87
N GLU A 81 9.37 -1.37 15.13
CA GLU A 81 10.70 -1.98 15.10
C GLU A 81 11.31 -2.01 13.68
N PHE A 82 10.49 -2.08 12.65
CA PHE A 82 10.92 -2.09 11.24
C PHE A 82 10.97 -0.69 10.63
N HIS A 83 10.03 0.18 11.00
CA HIS A 83 9.87 1.51 10.40
C HIS A 83 10.51 2.65 11.21
N GLY A 84 11.11 2.36 12.38
CA GLY A 84 11.68 3.37 13.26
C GLY A 84 10.63 4.09 14.10
N ARG A 85 11.10 4.97 15.01
CA ARG A 85 10.23 5.64 16.00
C ARG A 85 9.23 6.61 15.38
N ASN A 86 9.60 7.23 14.25
CA ASN A 86 8.74 8.17 13.52
C ASN A 86 7.99 7.49 12.35
N GLY A 87 8.29 6.24 12.03
CA GLY A 87 7.73 5.50 10.90
C GLY A 87 8.52 5.66 9.60
N LEU A 88 9.44 6.60 9.49
CA LEU A 88 10.21 6.91 8.27
C LEU A 88 11.71 6.59 8.43
N GLY A 89 12.04 5.51 9.16
CA GLY A 89 13.44 5.13 9.39
C GLY A 89 14.20 6.18 10.16
N ASP A 90 13.54 6.89 11.08
CA ASP A 90 14.08 8.03 11.83
C ASP A 90 14.62 9.18 10.93
N CYS A 91 14.33 9.14 9.61
CA CYS A 91 14.63 10.23 8.69
C CYS A 91 13.78 11.47 9.01
N THR A 92 14.33 12.66 8.73
CA THR A 92 13.63 13.92 8.93
C THR A 92 13.23 14.52 7.60
N ILE A 93 11.95 14.87 7.48
CA ILE A 93 11.41 15.65 6.37
C ILE A 93 10.87 16.98 6.89
N PRO A 94 10.80 18.04 6.05
CA PRO A 94 10.18 19.30 6.45
C PRO A 94 8.74 19.07 6.91
N LYS A 95 8.39 19.65 8.04
CA LYS A 95 7.01 19.60 8.53
C LYS A 95 6.11 20.49 7.69
N SER A 96 4.96 19.96 7.33
CA SER A 96 3.90 20.70 6.66
C SER A 96 2.97 21.36 7.68
N ASP A 97 2.46 22.55 7.35
CA ASP A 97 1.38 23.19 8.10
C ASP A 97 0.00 22.66 7.72
N ALA A 98 -0.06 21.70 6.78
CA ALA A 98 -1.31 21.08 6.37
C ALA A 98 -1.93 20.25 7.52
N GLU A 99 -3.25 20.32 7.60
CA GLU A 99 -4.05 19.54 8.55
C GLU A 99 -4.89 18.49 7.79
N PRO A 100 -5.18 17.35 8.43
CA PRO A 100 -6.07 16.38 7.82
C PRO A 100 -7.48 16.95 7.65
N VAL A 101 -8.22 16.44 6.67
CA VAL A 101 -9.65 16.78 6.55
C VAL A 101 -10.39 16.42 7.84
N LYS A 102 -11.44 17.18 8.17
CA LYS A 102 -12.16 17.00 9.43
C LYS A 102 -12.95 15.68 9.49
N GLU A 103 -13.41 15.21 8.33
CA GLU A 103 -14.14 13.95 8.24
C GLU A 103 -13.19 12.77 8.43
N MET A 104 -13.63 11.77 9.21
CA MET A 104 -12.95 10.49 9.30
C MET A 104 -12.89 9.83 7.92
N ALA A 105 -11.77 9.18 7.60
CA ALA A 105 -11.49 8.65 6.26
C ALA A 105 -12.61 7.78 5.66
N VAL A 106 -13.30 6.95 6.44
CA VAL A 106 -14.43 6.14 5.96
C VAL A 106 -15.53 7.03 5.36
N PHE A 107 -15.90 8.10 6.05
CA PHE A 107 -16.93 9.04 5.58
C PHE A 107 -16.43 9.86 4.40
N TYR A 108 -15.14 10.23 4.43
CA TYR A 108 -14.53 11.00 3.36
C TYR A 108 -14.43 10.18 2.05
N ILE A 109 -13.99 8.92 2.11
CA ILE A 109 -13.99 8.00 0.95
C ILE A 109 -15.42 7.82 0.43
N LYS A 110 -16.39 7.54 1.34
CA LYS A 110 -17.80 7.41 0.97
C LYS A 110 -18.30 8.64 0.23
N LYS A 111 -17.98 9.84 0.71
CA LYS A 111 -18.34 11.11 0.07
C LYS A 111 -17.75 11.21 -1.34
N LEU A 112 -16.43 11.01 -1.49
CA LEU A 112 -15.75 11.05 -2.79
C LEU A 112 -16.39 10.09 -3.79
N LEU A 113 -16.63 8.83 -3.38
CA LEU A 113 -17.25 7.83 -4.25
C LEU A 113 -18.68 8.21 -4.66
N THR A 114 -19.45 8.81 -3.74
CA THR A 114 -20.84 9.21 -4.01
C THR A 114 -20.92 10.43 -4.94
N GLU A 115 -19.94 11.34 -4.86
CA GLU A 115 -19.86 12.55 -5.66
C GLU A 115 -19.28 12.31 -7.07
N LEU A 116 -18.77 11.10 -7.36
CA LEU A 116 -18.30 10.77 -8.70
C LEU A 116 -19.44 10.84 -9.74
N PRO A 117 -19.18 11.39 -10.92
CA PRO A 117 -20.09 11.34 -12.04
C PRO A 117 -20.60 9.93 -12.33
N GLU A 118 -21.77 9.85 -12.97
CA GLU A 118 -22.32 8.55 -13.39
C GLU A 118 -21.35 7.86 -14.37
N GLY A 119 -21.16 6.57 -14.19
CA GLY A 119 -20.23 5.77 -15.00
C GLY A 119 -18.76 5.84 -14.57
N GLU A 120 -18.36 6.83 -13.78
CA GLU A 120 -16.98 6.89 -13.25
C GLU A 120 -16.76 5.97 -12.05
N LYS A 121 -15.55 5.42 -11.98
CA LYS A 121 -15.11 4.55 -10.89
C LYS A 121 -13.70 4.92 -10.43
N VAL A 122 -13.37 4.50 -9.22
CA VAL A 122 -12.07 4.69 -8.57
C VAL A 122 -11.42 3.35 -8.27
N THR A 123 -10.13 3.24 -8.49
CA THR A 123 -9.30 2.14 -7.96
C THR A 123 -8.86 2.50 -6.55
N LEU A 124 -9.07 1.62 -5.59
CA LEU A 124 -8.53 1.75 -4.24
C LEU A 124 -7.18 1.04 -4.20
N ILE A 125 -6.10 1.77 -3.89
CA ILE A 125 -4.78 1.20 -3.65
C ILE A 125 -4.56 1.15 -2.15
N CYS A 126 -4.51 -0.06 -1.58
CA CYS A 126 -4.48 -0.29 -0.14
C CYS A 126 -3.13 -0.92 0.24
N THR A 127 -2.29 -0.18 0.93
CA THR A 127 -0.95 -0.62 1.37
C THR A 127 -0.87 -0.85 2.88
N ALA A 128 -2.02 -0.81 3.56
CA ALA A 128 -2.17 -0.86 5.01
C ALA A 128 -3.20 -1.92 5.44
N PRO A 129 -3.37 -2.18 6.74
CA PRO A 129 -4.47 -3.02 7.24
C PRO A 129 -5.83 -2.56 6.71
N LEU A 130 -6.63 -3.48 6.22
CA LEU A 130 -7.87 -3.21 5.47
C LEU A 130 -9.06 -2.75 6.34
N THR A 131 -8.82 -2.40 7.60
CA THR A 131 -9.83 -2.03 8.61
C THR A 131 -10.83 -1.01 8.09
N LYS A 132 -10.33 0.05 7.49
CA LYS A 132 -11.11 1.17 6.96
C LYS A 132 -11.94 0.76 5.75
N ILE A 133 -11.33 0.03 4.83
CA ILE A 133 -11.98 -0.44 3.60
C ILE A 133 -13.03 -1.51 3.92
N GLY A 134 -12.72 -2.43 4.83
CA GLY A 134 -13.70 -3.42 5.31
C GLY A 134 -14.92 -2.75 5.94
N ARG A 135 -14.72 -1.75 6.82
CA ARG A 135 -15.82 -0.96 7.41
C ARG A 135 -16.61 -0.20 6.34
N LEU A 136 -15.95 0.45 5.39
CA LEU A 136 -16.59 1.16 4.28
C LEU A 136 -17.55 0.24 3.52
N LEU A 137 -17.05 -0.91 3.06
CA LEU A 137 -17.83 -1.85 2.24
C LEU A 137 -18.97 -2.54 3.01
N LYS A 138 -18.82 -2.65 4.35
CA LYS A 138 -19.84 -3.26 5.20
C LYS A 138 -20.95 -2.28 5.56
N ILE A 139 -20.60 -1.02 5.85
CA ILE A 139 -21.56 0.01 6.29
C ILE A 139 -22.27 0.65 5.10
N TYR A 140 -21.55 0.83 3.97
CA TYR A 140 -22.02 1.51 2.77
C TYR A 140 -21.90 0.61 1.53
N PRO A 141 -22.63 -0.51 1.45
CA PRO A 141 -22.51 -1.46 0.35
C PRO A 141 -22.81 -0.85 -1.03
N GLU A 142 -23.55 0.23 -1.07
CA GLU A 142 -23.90 0.97 -2.30
C GLU A 142 -22.68 1.58 -3.02
N VAL A 143 -21.59 1.88 -2.28
CA VAL A 143 -20.40 2.47 -2.91
C VAL A 143 -19.60 1.48 -3.76
N LYS A 144 -19.85 0.18 -3.62
CA LYS A 144 -19.16 -0.87 -4.40
C LYS A 144 -19.25 -0.65 -5.90
N ASN A 145 -20.38 -0.12 -6.37
CA ASN A 145 -20.59 0.18 -7.79
C ASN A 145 -19.69 1.30 -8.34
N LYS A 146 -19.11 2.11 -7.44
CA LYS A 146 -18.18 3.21 -7.75
C LYS A 146 -16.72 2.82 -7.60
N ILE A 147 -16.44 1.58 -7.19
CA ILE A 147 -15.09 1.04 -7.06
C ILE A 147 -14.81 0.16 -8.29
N GLN A 148 -13.74 0.47 -9.01
CA GLN A 148 -13.32 -0.32 -10.16
C GLN A 148 -12.71 -1.65 -9.71
N GLU A 149 -11.79 -1.55 -8.77
CA GLU A 149 -11.06 -2.67 -8.16
C GLU A 149 -10.35 -2.19 -6.88
N ILE A 150 -9.95 -3.14 -6.05
CA ILE A 150 -9.10 -2.92 -4.89
C ILE A 150 -7.78 -3.62 -5.15
N ILE A 151 -6.69 -2.86 -5.29
CA ILE A 151 -5.34 -3.40 -5.42
C ILE A 151 -4.68 -3.26 -4.07
N LEU A 152 -4.37 -4.36 -3.42
CA LEU A 152 -3.81 -4.34 -2.07
C LEU A 152 -2.39 -4.90 -1.99
N MET A 153 -1.55 -4.28 -1.16
CA MET A 153 -0.38 -4.93 -0.61
C MET A 153 -0.79 -5.65 0.68
N GLY A 154 -0.67 -6.93 0.67
CA GLY A 154 -1.02 -7.76 1.84
C GLY A 154 -1.21 -9.22 1.48
N GLY A 155 -1.11 -10.05 2.49
CA GLY A 155 -1.26 -11.48 2.36
C GLY A 155 -0.01 -12.21 1.85
N ALA A 156 -0.06 -13.51 1.97
CA ALA A 156 0.95 -14.42 1.48
C ALA A 156 0.32 -15.80 1.25
N ILE A 157 0.68 -16.43 0.14
CA ILE A 157 0.26 -17.81 -0.18
C ILE A 157 1.26 -18.78 0.45
N ALA A 158 2.54 -18.42 0.39
CA ALA A 158 3.63 -19.21 0.95
C ALA A 158 4.31 -18.46 2.11
N GLY A 159 3.97 -18.83 3.35
CA GLY A 159 4.59 -18.25 4.55
C GLY A 159 3.93 -16.97 5.03
N GLY A 160 4.73 -16.13 5.70
CA GLY A 160 4.32 -14.84 6.26
C GLY A 160 5.53 -14.07 6.79
N ASN A 161 5.29 -12.85 7.27
CA ASN A 161 6.30 -11.99 7.90
C ASN A 161 5.93 -11.55 9.32
N ALA A 162 4.64 -11.46 9.65
CA ALA A 162 4.18 -11.23 11.02
C ALA A 162 4.19 -12.52 11.84
N THR A 163 3.77 -13.62 11.23
CA THR A 163 3.87 -14.98 11.77
C THR A 163 4.44 -15.91 10.69
N ALA A 164 4.66 -17.19 11.01
CA ALA A 164 5.08 -18.16 10.01
C ALA A 164 4.07 -18.35 8.86
N SER A 165 2.83 -17.91 9.02
CA SER A 165 1.74 -18.16 8.07
C SER A 165 0.97 -16.91 7.63
N ALA A 166 1.21 -15.75 8.24
CA ALA A 166 0.45 -14.53 7.98
C ALA A 166 1.35 -13.32 7.68
N GLU A 167 0.93 -12.55 6.68
CA GLU A 167 1.49 -11.25 6.35
C GLU A 167 0.88 -10.19 7.27
N PHE A 168 1.65 -9.12 7.58
CA PHE A 168 1.35 -8.15 8.63
C PHE A 168 0.01 -7.41 8.42
N ASN A 169 -0.24 -6.84 7.25
CA ASN A 169 -1.47 -6.08 6.99
C ASN A 169 -2.73 -6.94 7.17
N ILE A 170 -2.66 -8.20 6.74
CA ILE A 170 -3.76 -9.15 6.90
C ILE A 170 -3.82 -9.66 8.35
N TYR A 171 -2.67 -9.88 8.99
CA TYR A 171 -2.61 -10.36 10.38
C TYR A 171 -3.19 -9.35 11.38
N VAL A 172 -2.98 -8.06 11.14
CA VAL A 172 -3.52 -6.98 12.01
C VAL A 172 -5.04 -6.97 12.01
N ASP A 173 -5.69 -7.15 10.85
CA ASP A 173 -7.15 -7.16 10.76
C ASP A 173 -7.67 -8.17 9.73
N PRO A 174 -7.60 -9.47 10.02
CA PRO A 174 -8.07 -10.51 9.11
C PRO A 174 -9.59 -10.46 8.89
N GLU A 175 -10.36 -9.96 9.85
CA GLU A 175 -11.79 -9.76 9.72
C GLU A 175 -12.12 -8.72 8.63
N ALA A 176 -11.39 -7.61 8.61
CA ALA A 176 -11.50 -6.61 7.54
C ALA A 176 -11.07 -7.17 6.18
N ALA A 177 -9.97 -7.91 6.14
CA ALA A 177 -9.50 -8.55 4.92
C ALA A 177 -10.54 -9.52 4.35
N ARG A 178 -11.17 -10.32 5.20
CA ARG A 178 -12.24 -11.24 4.79
C ARG A 178 -13.46 -10.49 4.22
N ILE A 179 -13.84 -9.36 4.83
CA ILE A 179 -14.92 -8.51 4.31
C ILE A 179 -14.57 -8.01 2.91
N VAL A 180 -13.33 -7.57 2.69
CA VAL A 180 -12.87 -7.10 1.38
C VAL A 180 -12.86 -8.23 0.35
N PHE A 181 -12.26 -9.38 0.66
CA PHE A 181 -12.20 -10.52 -0.27
C PHE A 181 -13.58 -11.07 -0.68
N LYS A 182 -14.56 -10.96 0.22
CA LYS A 182 -15.95 -11.41 -0.02
C LYS A 182 -16.89 -10.29 -0.43
N SER A 183 -16.37 -9.11 -0.73
CA SER A 183 -17.19 -7.93 -1.02
C SER A 183 -17.92 -7.99 -2.36
N GLY A 184 -17.41 -8.76 -3.33
CA GLY A 184 -17.86 -8.76 -4.72
C GLY A 184 -17.26 -7.61 -5.56
N VAL A 185 -16.39 -6.77 -4.98
CA VAL A 185 -15.52 -5.85 -5.73
C VAL A 185 -14.30 -6.65 -6.17
N PRO A 186 -13.82 -6.53 -7.43
CA PRO A 186 -12.58 -7.18 -7.87
C PRO A 186 -11.40 -6.82 -6.96
N VAL A 187 -10.63 -7.83 -6.55
CA VAL A 187 -9.45 -7.66 -5.69
C VAL A 187 -8.21 -8.17 -6.40
N VAL A 188 -7.18 -7.35 -6.45
CA VAL A 188 -5.83 -7.72 -6.88
C VAL A 188 -4.93 -7.78 -5.65
N MET A 189 -4.54 -8.99 -5.26
CA MET A 189 -3.68 -9.21 -4.10
C MET A 189 -2.20 -9.22 -4.52
N CYS A 190 -1.45 -8.22 -4.09
CA CYS A 190 0.00 -8.16 -4.19
C CYS A 190 0.62 -8.65 -2.86
N GLY A 191 0.65 -9.98 -2.68
CA GLY A 191 1.17 -10.61 -1.47
C GLY A 191 2.70 -10.71 -1.44
N LEU A 192 3.25 -11.25 -0.34
CA LEU A 192 4.69 -11.45 -0.17
C LEU A 192 5.30 -12.30 -1.29
N ASP A 193 4.50 -13.18 -1.91
CA ASP A 193 4.92 -14.06 -3.02
C ASP A 193 5.50 -13.27 -4.20
N VAL A 194 5.05 -12.05 -4.42
CA VAL A 194 5.56 -11.13 -5.44
C VAL A 194 6.38 -9.99 -4.83
N THR A 195 5.94 -9.40 -3.71
CA THR A 195 6.56 -8.18 -3.19
C THR A 195 7.97 -8.40 -2.64
N GLU A 196 8.30 -9.60 -2.14
CA GLU A 196 9.67 -9.95 -1.74
C GLU A 196 10.65 -10.03 -2.93
N LYS A 197 10.16 -10.19 -4.15
CA LYS A 197 10.96 -10.15 -5.39
C LYS A 197 11.23 -8.70 -5.82
N CYS A 198 10.33 -7.79 -5.48
CA CYS A 198 10.37 -6.37 -5.81
C CYS A 198 11.23 -5.60 -4.78
N ALA A 199 12.54 -5.79 -4.84
CA ALA A 199 13.48 -5.31 -3.83
C ALA A 199 14.62 -4.50 -4.43
N LEU A 200 15.06 -3.45 -3.74
CA LEU A 200 16.29 -2.71 -4.05
C LEU A 200 17.50 -3.39 -3.40
N THR A 201 18.57 -3.51 -4.16
CA THR A 201 19.85 -4.02 -3.67
C THR A 201 20.58 -2.98 -2.82
N ALA A 202 21.46 -3.42 -1.90
CA ALA A 202 22.28 -2.53 -1.09
C ALA A 202 23.08 -1.50 -1.93
N ASN A 203 23.49 -1.87 -3.15
CA ASN A 203 24.19 -0.94 -4.04
C ASN A 203 23.27 0.15 -4.60
N GLN A 204 22.05 -0.19 -4.99
CA GLN A 204 21.03 0.78 -5.46
C GLN A 204 20.64 1.73 -4.34
N ILE A 205 20.37 1.19 -3.12
CA ILE A 205 20.05 1.96 -1.93
C ILE A 205 21.17 2.97 -1.63
N ARG A 206 22.43 2.51 -1.64
CA ARG A 206 23.57 3.41 -1.41
C ARG A 206 23.65 4.53 -2.46
N LYS A 207 23.42 4.23 -3.74
CA LYS A 207 23.42 5.25 -4.80
C LYS A 207 22.32 6.30 -4.58
N LEU A 208 21.12 5.87 -4.20
CA LEU A 208 20.02 6.79 -3.87
C LEU A 208 20.39 7.66 -2.67
N SER A 209 20.89 7.07 -1.58
CA SER A 209 21.26 7.80 -0.35
C SER A 209 22.42 8.81 -0.59
N GLN A 210 23.27 8.58 -1.58
CA GLN A 210 24.37 9.47 -1.95
C GLN A 210 23.97 10.54 -2.98
N SER A 211 22.69 10.68 -3.32
CA SER A 211 22.21 11.63 -4.33
C SER A 211 21.95 13.02 -3.73
N ASP A 212 23.00 13.70 -3.26
CA ASP A 212 22.90 14.97 -2.54
C ASP A 212 22.18 16.08 -3.34
N ASN A 213 22.20 16.04 -4.66
CA ASN A 213 21.52 17.00 -5.54
C ASN A 213 20.05 16.66 -5.81
N ASN A 214 19.56 15.53 -5.31
CA ASN A 214 18.18 15.06 -5.51
C ASN A 214 17.58 14.65 -4.16
N LYS A 215 16.79 15.56 -3.57
CA LYS A 215 16.25 15.42 -2.21
C LYS A 215 15.34 14.20 -2.07
N VAL A 216 14.58 13.84 -3.12
CA VAL A 216 13.68 12.69 -3.11
C VAL A 216 14.49 11.39 -3.17
N ALA A 217 15.46 11.29 -4.08
CA ALA A 217 16.33 10.12 -4.17
C ALA A 217 17.10 9.88 -2.87
N LYS A 218 17.63 10.97 -2.28
CA LYS A 218 18.33 10.90 -0.99
C LYS A 218 17.41 10.40 0.12
N LEU A 219 16.21 10.98 0.26
CA LEU A 219 15.24 10.57 1.27
C LEU A 219 14.85 9.09 1.13
N CYS A 220 14.46 8.66 -0.08
CA CYS A 220 14.12 7.26 -0.36
C CYS A 220 15.30 6.32 -0.06
N GLY A 221 16.51 6.73 -0.44
CA GLY A 221 17.73 5.99 -0.16
C GLY A 221 18.04 5.87 1.32
N ASP A 222 17.91 6.96 2.09
CA ASP A 222 18.17 6.98 3.54
C ASP A 222 17.15 6.12 4.30
N MET A 223 15.86 6.22 3.96
CA MET A 223 14.80 5.35 4.51
C MET A 223 15.06 3.87 4.22
N ALA A 224 15.38 3.53 2.97
CA ALA A 224 15.71 2.16 2.60
C ALA A 224 17.02 1.67 3.26
N ALA A 225 18.01 2.55 3.46
CA ALA A 225 19.23 2.21 4.19
C ALA A 225 18.96 1.90 5.66
N TYR A 226 18.04 2.62 6.30
CA TYR A 226 17.57 2.30 7.64
C TYR A 226 16.97 0.89 7.71
N SER A 227 16.05 0.57 6.79
CA SER A 227 15.43 -0.75 6.71
C SER A 227 16.46 -1.85 6.44
N LEU A 228 17.45 -1.60 5.58
CA LEU A 228 18.55 -2.54 5.33
C LEU A 228 19.37 -2.82 6.58
N ALA A 229 19.66 -1.79 7.38
CA ALA A 229 20.48 -1.91 8.57
C ALA A 229 19.75 -2.62 9.74
N ASN A 230 18.44 -2.40 9.89
CA ASN A 230 17.68 -2.84 11.07
C ASN A 230 16.84 -4.10 10.84
N GLY A 231 16.31 -4.35 9.65
CA GLY A 231 15.44 -5.49 9.38
C GLY A 231 15.99 -6.48 8.35
N ASN A 232 16.75 -5.97 7.36
CA ASN A 232 17.12 -6.74 6.17
C ASN A 232 18.63 -6.97 6.02
N LYS A 233 19.41 -6.78 7.07
CA LYS A 233 20.88 -6.85 7.03
C LYS A 233 21.42 -8.16 6.43
N PHE A 234 20.80 -9.29 6.76
CA PHE A 234 21.22 -10.60 6.25
C PHE A 234 20.72 -10.89 4.84
N ARG A 235 19.67 -10.20 4.36
CA ARG A 235 19.12 -10.39 3.03
C ARG A 235 19.87 -9.57 1.96
N GLY A 236 20.60 -8.51 2.35
CA GLY A 236 21.37 -7.63 1.43
C GLY A 236 20.50 -6.83 0.44
N LYS A 237 19.18 -6.81 0.65
CA LYS A 237 18.18 -6.12 -0.15
C LYS A 237 17.00 -5.68 0.71
N VAL A 238 16.25 -4.68 0.25
CA VAL A 238 15.03 -4.20 0.90
C VAL A 238 13.88 -4.28 -0.09
N SER A 239 12.84 -5.03 0.24
CA SER A 239 11.60 -5.09 -0.53
C SER A 239 10.86 -3.76 -0.39
N ILE A 240 10.37 -3.23 -1.52
CA ILE A 240 9.54 -2.03 -1.53
C ILE A 240 8.12 -2.50 -1.83
N HIS A 241 7.52 -3.09 -0.79
CA HIS A 241 6.26 -3.82 -0.89
C HIS A 241 5.15 -2.96 -1.49
N ASP A 242 4.97 -1.75 -0.99
CA ASP A 242 3.84 -0.87 -1.29
C ASP A 242 3.91 -0.19 -2.66
N ALA A 243 5.08 -0.18 -3.30
CA ALA A 243 5.21 0.27 -4.68
C ALA A 243 4.62 -0.75 -5.69
N VAL A 244 4.46 -2.02 -5.28
CA VAL A 244 3.98 -3.09 -6.18
C VAL A 244 2.55 -2.84 -6.68
N PRO A 245 1.56 -2.47 -5.85
CA PRO A 245 0.21 -2.13 -6.32
C PRO A 245 0.17 -1.02 -7.37
N PHE A 246 0.94 0.04 -7.19
CA PHE A 246 1.03 1.14 -8.15
C PHE A 246 1.73 0.71 -9.45
N MET A 247 2.84 -0.03 -9.31
CA MET A 247 3.57 -0.56 -10.46
C MET A 247 2.72 -1.54 -11.26
N TYR A 248 1.95 -2.40 -10.59
CA TYR A 248 1.00 -3.31 -11.24
C TYR A 248 -0.04 -2.54 -12.06
N LEU A 249 -0.60 -1.45 -11.51
CA LEU A 249 -1.59 -0.64 -12.21
C LEU A 249 -1.00 0.08 -13.43
N ASN A 250 0.27 0.47 -13.37
CA ASN A 250 0.97 1.24 -14.42
C ASN A 250 1.68 0.37 -15.46
N HIS A 251 2.26 -0.75 -15.00
CA HIS A 251 3.08 -1.67 -15.78
C HIS A 251 2.65 -3.14 -15.54
N PRO A 252 1.40 -3.50 -15.85
CA PRO A 252 0.91 -4.87 -15.61
C PRO A 252 1.72 -5.94 -16.36
N GLU A 253 2.37 -5.57 -17.45
CA GLU A 253 3.17 -6.48 -18.30
C GLU A 253 4.40 -7.06 -17.62
N ILE A 254 4.89 -6.46 -16.53
CA ILE A 254 6.04 -7.02 -15.80
C ILE A 254 5.63 -8.04 -14.73
N PHE A 255 4.33 -8.26 -14.53
CA PHE A 255 3.79 -9.14 -13.51
C PHE A 255 3.14 -10.40 -14.09
N LYS A 256 3.22 -11.50 -13.35
CA LYS A 256 2.44 -12.71 -13.63
C LYS A 256 1.30 -12.81 -12.62
N ILE A 257 0.11 -12.99 -13.13
CA ILE A 257 -1.12 -13.04 -12.34
C ILE A 257 -1.77 -14.41 -12.45
N GLN A 258 -2.55 -14.76 -11.42
CA GLN A 258 -3.38 -15.95 -11.42
C GLN A 258 -4.72 -15.64 -10.76
N LYS A 259 -5.81 -16.06 -11.42
CA LYS A 259 -7.15 -15.96 -10.84
C LYS A 259 -7.22 -16.84 -9.59
N ALA A 260 -7.87 -16.36 -8.53
CA ALA A 260 -7.98 -17.06 -7.26
C ALA A 260 -9.29 -16.73 -6.56
N VAL A 261 -9.84 -17.68 -5.80
CA VAL A 261 -10.82 -17.37 -4.76
C VAL A 261 -10.07 -17.08 -3.49
N LEU A 262 -10.15 -15.83 -3.02
CA LEU A 262 -9.42 -15.35 -1.84
C LEU A 262 -10.27 -15.51 -0.57
N ASP A 263 -9.62 -15.96 0.50
CA ASP A 263 -10.15 -16.01 1.86
C ASP A 263 -9.02 -15.80 2.89
N VAL A 264 -9.37 -15.68 4.15
CA VAL A 264 -8.41 -15.51 5.25
C VAL A 264 -8.88 -16.26 6.48
N ASP A 265 -7.95 -16.83 7.24
CA ASP A 265 -8.23 -17.46 8.53
C ASP A 265 -8.40 -16.39 9.62
N CYS A 266 -9.64 -16.22 10.07
CA CYS A 266 -10.00 -15.30 11.18
C CYS A 266 -10.04 -16.00 12.55
N SER A 267 -9.57 -17.25 12.65
CA SER A 267 -9.47 -17.94 13.95
C SER A 267 -8.32 -17.37 14.80
N ASP A 268 -8.29 -17.74 16.09
CA ASP A 268 -7.19 -17.37 17.00
C ASP A 268 -6.08 -18.44 17.06
N GLY A 269 -6.03 -19.34 16.07
CA GLY A 269 -5.06 -20.42 16.01
C GLY A 269 -3.71 -19.99 15.43
N VAL A 270 -2.83 -20.98 15.22
CA VAL A 270 -1.47 -20.78 14.67
C VAL A 270 -1.47 -20.26 13.22
N SER A 271 -2.61 -20.36 12.54
CA SER A 271 -2.84 -19.86 11.19
C SER A 271 -3.63 -18.55 11.15
N ALA A 272 -3.84 -17.90 12.27
CA ALA A 272 -4.54 -16.61 12.35
C ALA A 272 -3.94 -15.61 11.34
N GLY A 273 -4.80 -14.98 10.53
CA GLY A 273 -4.39 -14.04 9.49
C GLY A 273 -3.79 -14.68 8.23
N ARG A 274 -3.73 -16.01 8.13
CA ARG A 274 -3.25 -16.68 6.92
C ARG A 274 -4.19 -16.42 5.76
N THR A 275 -3.65 -15.92 4.66
CA THR A 275 -4.37 -15.76 3.40
C THR A 275 -4.47 -17.12 2.69
N ILE A 276 -5.64 -17.40 2.16
CA ILE A 276 -5.95 -18.60 1.41
C ILE A 276 -6.29 -18.17 -0.02
N ALA A 277 -5.51 -18.63 -0.99
CA ALA A 277 -5.80 -18.48 -2.41
C ALA A 277 -6.14 -19.83 -3.01
N ASP A 278 -7.39 -20.02 -3.38
CA ASP A 278 -7.84 -21.24 -4.05
C ASP A 278 -7.72 -21.06 -5.57
N PHE A 279 -6.81 -21.79 -6.17
CA PHE A 279 -6.53 -21.76 -7.61
C PHE A 279 -7.26 -22.86 -8.40
N ARG A 280 -8.11 -23.63 -7.76
CA ARG A 280 -8.85 -24.69 -8.42
C ARG A 280 -9.94 -24.07 -9.28
N TRP A 281 -9.81 -24.18 -10.62
CA TRP A 281 -10.71 -23.52 -11.58
C TRP A 281 -12.19 -23.92 -11.40
N TRP A 282 -12.50 -25.07 -10.86
CA TRP A 282 -13.87 -25.55 -10.61
C TRP A 282 -14.53 -24.96 -9.36
N THR A 283 -13.80 -24.17 -8.56
CA THR A 283 -14.35 -23.45 -7.41
C THR A 283 -14.76 -22.03 -7.78
N TYR A 284 -14.42 -21.57 -9.01
CA TYR A 284 -14.73 -20.21 -9.43
C TYR A 284 -16.21 -20.07 -9.80
N GLU A 285 -16.83 -19.02 -9.30
CA GLU A 285 -18.12 -18.55 -9.79
C GLU A 285 -17.88 -17.47 -10.87
N GLU A 286 -18.90 -17.18 -11.72
CA GLU A 286 -18.78 -16.13 -12.76
C GLU A 286 -18.41 -14.75 -12.20
N LYS A 287 -18.85 -14.47 -10.96
CA LYS A 287 -18.58 -13.22 -10.25
C LYS A 287 -17.20 -13.13 -9.59
N ASP A 288 -16.43 -14.21 -9.57
CA ASP A 288 -15.12 -14.25 -8.93
C ASP A 288 -14.07 -13.61 -9.86
N GLU A 289 -13.74 -12.35 -9.60
CA GLU A 289 -12.76 -11.56 -10.36
C GLU A 289 -11.46 -11.30 -9.58
N ASN A 290 -11.25 -12.01 -8.47
CA ASN A 290 -10.05 -11.81 -7.66
C ASN A 290 -8.83 -12.43 -8.31
N ILE A 291 -7.70 -11.76 -8.14
CA ILE A 291 -6.40 -12.09 -8.73
C ILE A 291 -5.34 -12.11 -7.64
N ALA A 292 -4.46 -13.09 -7.66
CA ALA A 292 -3.19 -13.08 -6.94
C ALA A 292 -2.06 -12.74 -7.92
N VAL A 293 -1.21 -11.78 -7.56
CA VAL A 293 0.01 -11.48 -8.31
C VAL A 293 1.12 -12.39 -7.80
N MET A 294 1.67 -13.23 -8.69
CA MET A 294 2.51 -14.37 -8.32
C MET A 294 4.00 -14.14 -8.58
N ASP A 295 4.32 -13.29 -9.55
CA ASP A 295 5.71 -13.07 -9.98
C ASP A 295 5.86 -11.69 -10.60
N ALA A 296 7.12 -11.20 -10.65
CA ALA A 296 7.46 -9.94 -11.27
C ALA A 296 8.83 -10.00 -11.95
N ASP A 297 9.01 -9.21 -13.01
CA ASP A 297 10.33 -8.89 -13.53
C ASP A 297 11.02 -7.90 -12.58
N ALA A 298 11.81 -8.44 -11.66
CA ALA A 298 12.48 -7.67 -10.62
C ALA A 298 13.44 -6.60 -11.18
N ALA A 299 14.05 -6.84 -12.33
CA ALA A 299 14.97 -5.89 -12.94
C ALA A 299 14.21 -4.66 -13.47
N LYS A 300 13.10 -4.89 -14.16
CA LYS A 300 12.23 -3.79 -14.63
C LYS A 300 11.57 -3.05 -13.48
N PHE A 301 11.12 -3.76 -12.43
CA PHE A 301 10.60 -3.11 -11.23
C PHE A 301 11.62 -2.13 -10.64
N GLN A 302 12.87 -2.56 -10.49
CA GLN A 302 13.95 -1.71 -9.97
C GLN A 302 14.23 -0.51 -10.87
N GLU A 303 14.31 -0.74 -12.18
CA GLU A 303 14.54 0.29 -13.18
C GLU A 303 13.46 1.38 -13.09
N TYR A 304 12.19 1.01 -13.23
CA TYR A 304 11.05 1.94 -13.21
C TYR A 304 10.92 2.68 -11.88
N LEU A 305 11.14 1.98 -10.76
CA LEU A 305 11.07 2.62 -9.44
C LEU A 305 12.18 3.66 -9.25
N ILE A 306 13.42 3.33 -9.61
CA ILE A 306 14.57 4.23 -9.46
C ILE A 306 14.43 5.43 -10.39
N GLU A 307 14.00 5.21 -11.63
CA GLU A 307 13.74 6.27 -12.60
C GLU A 307 12.68 7.25 -12.06
N ALA A 308 11.54 6.75 -11.60
CA ALA A 308 10.48 7.56 -11.02
C ALA A 308 10.95 8.40 -9.82
N ILE A 309 11.75 7.81 -8.92
CA ILE A 309 12.32 8.52 -7.76
C ILE A 309 13.22 9.71 -8.23
N TYR A 310 14.10 9.49 -9.22
CA TYR A 310 14.96 10.56 -9.73
C TYR A 310 14.16 11.63 -10.47
N GLU A 311 13.20 11.24 -11.30
CA GLU A 311 12.34 12.18 -12.04
C GLU A 311 11.51 13.07 -11.10
N LEU A 312 10.93 12.47 -10.04
CA LEU A 312 10.22 13.26 -9.05
C LEU A 312 11.14 14.29 -8.39
N GLY A 313 12.36 13.90 -8.04
CA GLY A 313 13.31 14.81 -7.42
C GLY A 313 13.71 15.99 -8.32
N GLU A 314 13.68 15.84 -9.65
CA GLU A 314 13.86 16.95 -10.58
C GLU A 314 12.64 17.91 -10.59
N LYS A 315 11.42 17.37 -10.39
CA LYS A 315 10.17 18.15 -10.37
C LYS A 315 9.98 18.91 -9.02
N VAL A 316 10.59 18.44 -7.92
CA VAL A 316 10.37 18.95 -6.54
C VAL A 316 11.46 19.94 -6.07
N LYS A 317 12.38 20.32 -6.95
CA LYS A 317 13.47 21.30 -6.65
C LYS A 317 12.98 22.60 -6.05
#